data_7ec504f1cb0d1e9adef775f43d335b74
#
_entry.id   7ec504f1cb0d1e9adef775f43d335b74
#
_cell.length_a   1.000
_cell.length_b   1.000
_cell.length_c   1.000
_cell.angle_alpha   90.00
_cell.angle_beta   90.00
_cell.angle_gamma   90.00
#
_symmetry.space_group_name_H-M   'P 1'
#
loop_
_entity.id
_entity.type
_entity.pdbx_description
1 polymer ?
#
loop_
_entity_poly.entity_id
_entity_poly.type
_entity_poly.pdbx_seq_one_letter_code
_entity_poly.pdbx_strand_id
1 'polypeptide(L)'
;NLNVKVHKPRVSYRETVGQSVEVTGECHRLVNGQQLFAKVKLRMEPDEKIETGVAIRSRLPVDAMPPEMVQSVKDEIKARGEGGGSIGSFPLAKIRVTLLDAETTEESTPMAFSIAAGEAFEEALSKASPLLLEPIMKLTITTPEDYYGEFVGDLAQRRAQIVSTDTHLETTTIIANAPLAELFGYSSAMRSLSQGRAGSSMEPLEYAPAPADVAQSFAL
;
A
#
# COMPACT_ATOMS: atom_id res chain seq x y z
N ASN A 1 -37.52 -2.09 19.01
CA ASN A 1 -36.53 -1.18 18.39
C ASN A 1 -35.17 -1.86 18.41
N LEU A 2 -34.88 -2.58 17.32
CA LEU A 2 -33.54 -3.12 17.07
C LEU A 2 -32.66 -1.99 16.55
N ASN A 3 -31.77 -1.48 17.41
CA ASN A 3 -30.68 -0.61 16.99
C ASN A 3 -29.68 -1.46 16.16
N VAL A 4 -29.91 -1.55 14.87
CA VAL A 4 -28.93 -2.12 13.93
C VAL A 4 -27.83 -1.08 13.77
N LYS A 5 -26.71 -1.26 14.48
CA LYS A 5 -25.48 -0.52 14.17
C LYS A 5 -25.01 -0.96 12.79
N VAL A 6 -25.29 -0.16 11.78
CA VAL A 6 -24.73 -0.33 10.44
C VAL A 6 -23.24 0.01 10.55
N HIS A 7 -22.40 -1.02 10.69
CA HIS A 7 -20.96 -0.83 10.61
C HIS A 7 -20.61 -0.52 9.15
N LYS A 8 -19.90 0.59 8.92
CA LYS A 8 -19.29 0.83 7.62
C LYS A 8 -18.38 -0.35 7.28
N PRO A 9 -18.48 -0.96 6.09
CA PRO A 9 -17.58 -2.02 5.69
C PRO A 9 -16.13 -1.52 5.80
N ARG A 10 -15.23 -2.39 6.25
CA ARG A 10 -13.81 -2.04 6.34
C ARG A 10 -13.21 -2.00 4.94
N VAL A 11 -12.61 -0.88 4.62
CA VAL A 11 -11.80 -0.74 3.41
C VAL A 11 -10.44 -1.38 3.66
N SER A 12 -9.99 -2.22 2.74
CA SER A 12 -8.66 -2.84 2.80
C SER A 12 -7.60 -1.89 2.25
N TYR A 13 -7.09 -1.00 3.09
CA TYR A 13 -5.97 -0.13 2.74
C TYR A 13 -4.65 -0.90 2.64
N ARG A 14 -3.70 -0.33 1.91
CA ARG A 14 -2.30 -0.73 1.86
C ARG A 14 -1.41 0.48 2.05
N GLU A 15 -0.12 0.25 2.31
CA GLU A 15 0.87 1.31 2.40
C GLU A 15 2.03 1.03 1.46
N THR A 16 2.63 2.08 0.96
CA THR A 16 3.79 2.04 0.09
C THR A 16 4.71 3.23 0.38
N VAL A 17 5.74 3.39 -0.43
CA VAL A 17 6.66 4.52 -0.38
C VAL A 17 6.60 5.32 -1.68
N GLY A 18 6.85 6.62 -1.59
CA GLY A 18 6.74 7.54 -2.72
C GLY A 18 8.07 7.88 -3.38
N GLN A 19 9.19 7.58 -2.72
CA GLN A 19 10.52 7.91 -3.24
C GLN A 19 11.56 6.88 -2.86
N SER A 20 12.65 6.85 -3.64
CA SER A 20 13.81 6.03 -3.35
C SER A 20 14.68 6.69 -2.30
N VAL A 21 15.14 5.90 -1.33
CA VAL A 21 16.10 6.32 -0.31
C VAL A 21 17.17 5.27 -0.10
N GLU A 22 18.36 5.72 0.28
CA GLU A 22 19.44 4.86 0.75
C GLU A 22 19.70 5.18 2.22
N VAL A 23 19.78 4.14 3.03
CA VAL A 23 20.04 4.25 4.47
C VAL A 23 21.12 3.27 4.90
N THR A 24 21.81 3.61 5.96
CA THR A 24 22.81 2.74 6.60
C THR A 24 22.30 2.38 7.99
N GLY A 25 22.18 1.08 8.26
CA GLY A 25 21.90 0.56 9.60
C GLY A 25 23.17 -0.01 10.22
N GLU A 26 23.34 0.19 11.50
CA GLU A 26 24.51 -0.25 12.23
C GLU A 26 24.12 -0.87 13.57
N CYS A 27 24.68 -2.03 13.86
CA CYS A 27 24.65 -2.62 15.19
C CYS A 27 26.07 -2.57 15.76
N HIS A 28 26.25 -1.79 16.81
CA HIS A 28 27.52 -1.74 17.54
C HIS A 28 27.16 -1.67 19.03
N ARG A 29 26.96 -2.84 19.64
CA ARG A 29 26.48 -2.92 21.02
C ARG A 29 26.90 -4.19 21.73
N LEU A 30 26.90 -4.12 23.03
CA LEU A 30 27.14 -5.26 23.91
C LEU A 30 25.80 -5.93 24.22
N VAL A 31 25.68 -7.21 23.91
CA VAL A 31 24.49 -8.03 24.18
C VAL A 31 24.92 -9.26 24.96
N ASN A 32 24.41 -9.46 26.17
CA ASN A 32 24.74 -10.59 27.04
C ASN A 32 26.26 -10.83 27.24
N GLY A 33 27.03 -9.75 27.35
CA GLY A 33 28.48 -9.82 27.52
C GLY A 33 29.27 -10.04 26.21
N GLN A 34 28.60 -10.14 25.08
CA GLN A 34 29.22 -10.28 23.76
C GLN A 34 29.11 -8.97 23.00
N GLN A 35 30.23 -8.48 22.49
CA GLN A 35 30.27 -7.35 21.57
C GLN A 35 29.75 -7.78 20.20
N LEU A 36 28.80 -7.05 19.67
CA LEU A 36 28.22 -7.29 18.33
C LEU A 36 28.53 -6.12 17.40
N PHE A 37 28.87 -6.43 16.16
CA PHE A 37 29.04 -5.45 15.10
C PHE A 37 28.42 -5.94 13.80
N ALA A 38 27.65 -5.07 13.15
CA ALA A 38 27.19 -5.23 11.77
C ALA A 38 26.86 -3.86 11.19
N LYS A 39 27.09 -3.70 9.91
CA LYS A 39 26.69 -2.50 9.16
C LYS A 39 26.15 -2.91 7.81
N VAL A 40 25.01 -2.36 7.45
CA VAL A 40 24.35 -2.62 6.18
C VAL A 40 23.93 -1.31 5.52
N LYS A 41 23.99 -1.28 4.19
CA LYS A 41 23.45 -0.20 3.38
C LYS A 41 22.30 -0.75 2.56
N LEU A 42 21.11 -0.21 2.74
CA LEU A 42 19.90 -0.59 2.05
C LEU A 42 19.43 0.53 1.13
N ARG A 43 18.86 0.16 -0.01
CA ARG A 43 18.03 1.04 -0.82
C ARG A 43 16.60 0.55 -0.74
N MET A 44 15.68 1.44 -0.41
CA MET A 44 14.25 1.22 -0.50
C MET A 44 13.69 2.07 -1.62
N GLU A 45 12.92 1.48 -2.51
CA GLU A 45 12.35 2.17 -3.67
C GLU A 45 10.96 1.67 -4.01
N PRO A 46 10.09 2.51 -4.58
CA PRO A 46 8.82 2.05 -5.13
C PRO A 46 9.06 1.14 -6.33
N ASP A 47 8.27 0.08 -6.44
CA ASP A 47 8.27 -0.84 -7.59
C ASP A 47 6.86 -1.33 -7.88
N GLU A 48 6.25 -0.79 -8.93
CA GLU A 48 4.88 -1.10 -9.34
C GLU A 48 4.65 -2.59 -9.69
N LYS A 49 5.72 -3.34 -9.94
CA LYS A 49 5.62 -4.77 -10.24
C LYS A 49 5.41 -5.64 -9.01
N ILE A 50 5.60 -5.09 -7.82
CA ILE A 50 5.43 -5.80 -6.55
C ILE A 50 4.01 -5.57 -6.05
N GLU A 51 3.10 -6.47 -6.35
CA GLU A 51 1.70 -6.33 -5.99
C GLU A 51 1.46 -6.39 -4.48
N THR A 52 2.19 -7.27 -3.79
CA THR A 52 2.05 -7.47 -2.34
C THR A 52 3.39 -7.58 -1.65
N GLY A 53 3.47 -7.03 -0.45
CA GLY A 53 4.65 -7.14 0.41
C GLY A 53 5.85 -6.32 -0.07
N VAL A 54 7.02 -6.77 0.33
CA VAL A 54 8.32 -6.16 0.04
C VAL A 54 9.19 -7.19 -0.69
N ALA A 55 9.66 -6.84 -1.88
CA ALA A 55 10.64 -7.67 -2.59
C ALA A 55 12.06 -7.32 -2.11
N ILE A 56 12.85 -8.34 -1.85
CA ILE A 56 14.19 -8.20 -1.27
C ILE A 56 15.19 -8.81 -2.22
N ARG A 57 16.28 -8.07 -2.51
CA ARG A 57 17.42 -8.58 -3.28
C ARG A 57 18.73 -8.10 -2.68
N SER A 58 19.81 -8.83 -2.99
CA SER A 58 21.17 -8.45 -2.64
C SER A 58 21.97 -8.16 -3.92
N ARG A 59 22.77 -7.11 -3.87
CA ARG A 59 23.78 -6.79 -4.89
C ARG A 59 25.20 -7.07 -4.40
N LEU A 60 25.35 -7.67 -3.22
CA LEU A 60 26.66 -8.04 -2.72
C LEU A 60 27.29 -9.11 -3.61
N PRO A 61 28.62 -9.08 -3.80
CA PRO A 61 29.36 -10.22 -4.32
C PRO A 61 29.08 -11.48 -3.49
N VAL A 62 29.12 -12.64 -4.13
CA VAL A 62 28.76 -13.93 -3.49
C VAL A 62 29.61 -14.24 -2.25
N ASP A 63 30.83 -13.78 -2.25
CA ASP A 63 31.84 -13.99 -1.20
C ASP A 63 32.04 -12.78 -0.28
N ALA A 64 31.22 -11.73 -0.41
CA ALA A 64 31.36 -10.52 0.38
C ALA A 64 31.13 -10.74 1.88
N MET A 65 30.24 -11.68 2.23
CA MET A 65 30.01 -12.09 3.61
C MET A 65 29.37 -13.49 3.66
N PRO A 66 29.41 -14.17 4.83
CA PRO A 66 28.82 -15.49 4.98
C PRO A 66 27.33 -15.53 4.57
N PRO A 67 26.88 -16.56 3.84
CA PRO A 67 25.52 -16.68 3.36
C PRO A 67 24.45 -16.58 4.47
N GLU A 68 24.73 -17.11 5.67
CA GLU A 68 23.83 -17.04 6.81
C GLU A 68 23.58 -15.61 7.30
N MET A 69 24.57 -14.73 7.15
CA MET A 69 24.42 -13.31 7.50
C MET A 69 23.60 -12.56 6.45
N VAL A 70 23.79 -12.85 5.16
CA VAL A 70 22.93 -12.32 4.09
C VAL A 70 21.50 -12.78 4.30
N GLN A 71 21.30 -14.05 4.65
CA GLN A 71 19.96 -14.59 4.91
C GLN A 71 19.30 -13.92 6.11
N SER A 72 20.04 -13.65 7.18
CA SER A 72 19.53 -12.93 8.36
C SER A 72 19.03 -11.52 8.02
N VAL A 73 19.73 -10.81 7.14
CA VAL A 73 19.28 -9.49 6.64
C VAL A 73 17.96 -9.64 5.89
N LYS A 74 17.87 -10.61 4.97
CA LYS A 74 16.66 -10.84 4.18
C LYS A 74 15.47 -11.25 5.05
N ASP A 75 15.68 -12.15 6.00
CA ASP A 75 14.64 -12.65 6.90
C ASP A 75 14.10 -11.52 7.80
N GLU A 76 14.97 -10.67 8.32
CA GLU A 76 14.57 -9.53 9.14
C GLU A 76 13.76 -8.51 8.34
N ILE A 77 14.19 -8.16 7.13
CA ILE A 77 13.45 -7.24 6.26
C ILE A 77 12.09 -7.80 5.91
N LYS A 78 12.01 -9.10 5.62
CA LYS A 78 10.74 -9.79 5.38
C LYS A 78 9.81 -9.72 6.58
N ALA A 79 10.31 -10.04 7.77
CA ALA A 79 9.53 -10.00 9.00
C ALA A 79 9.01 -8.58 9.31
N ARG A 80 9.86 -7.56 9.15
CA ARG A 80 9.48 -6.15 9.31
C ARG A 80 8.44 -5.73 8.28
N GLY A 81 8.61 -6.13 7.01
CA GLY A 81 7.65 -5.87 5.94
C GLY A 81 6.27 -6.48 6.21
N GLU A 82 6.21 -7.64 6.83
CA GLU A 82 4.96 -8.30 7.24
C GLU A 82 4.27 -7.58 8.40
N GLY A 83 4.98 -6.77 9.17
CA GLY A 83 4.44 -5.96 10.28
C GLY A 83 3.59 -4.77 9.84
N GLY A 84 3.55 -4.48 8.55
CA GLY A 84 2.80 -3.36 7.99
C GLY A 84 3.58 -2.04 7.96
N GLY A 85 2.91 -0.99 7.49
CA GLY A 85 3.51 0.32 7.33
C GLY A 85 3.39 1.23 8.55
N SER A 86 3.90 2.44 8.44
CA SER A 86 3.99 3.41 9.54
C SER A 86 2.78 4.34 9.66
N ILE A 87 1.85 4.33 8.71
CA ILE A 87 0.67 5.20 8.72
C ILE A 87 -0.44 4.60 9.59
N GLY A 88 -0.80 3.36 9.35
CA GLY A 88 -1.87 2.67 10.07
C GLY A 88 -1.63 1.17 10.19
N SER A 89 -0.39 0.74 10.08
CA SER A 89 0.02 -0.67 10.09
C SER A 89 -0.69 -1.53 9.04
N PHE A 90 -1.06 -0.92 7.92
CA PHE A 90 -1.64 -1.65 6.80
C PHE A 90 -0.57 -2.43 6.04
N PRO A 91 -0.95 -3.51 5.34
CA PRO A 91 -0.01 -4.31 4.58
C PRO A 91 0.77 -3.47 3.57
N LEU A 92 2.08 -3.70 3.48
CA LEU A 92 2.95 -3.05 2.51
C LEU A 92 2.78 -3.66 1.12
N ALA A 93 2.94 -2.83 0.10
CA ALA A 93 2.91 -3.22 -1.31
C ALA A 93 3.80 -2.30 -2.14
N LYS A 94 4.22 -2.77 -3.31
CA LYS A 94 4.96 -1.97 -4.30
C LYS A 94 6.29 -1.42 -3.78
N ILE A 95 7.00 -2.19 -2.97
CA ILE A 95 8.27 -1.81 -2.38
C ILE A 95 9.35 -2.84 -2.74
N ARG A 96 10.50 -2.34 -3.16
CA ARG A 96 11.72 -3.12 -3.32
C ARG A 96 12.78 -2.63 -2.35
N VAL A 97 13.42 -3.58 -1.66
CA VAL A 97 14.59 -3.33 -0.83
C VAL A 97 15.79 -4.06 -1.41
N THR A 98 16.87 -3.33 -1.59
CA THR A 98 18.13 -3.87 -2.11
C THR A 98 19.22 -3.71 -1.06
N LEU A 99 19.88 -4.79 -0.69
CA LEU A 99 21.10 -4.78 0.10
C LEU A 99 22.26 -4.37 -0.82
N LEU A 100 22.76 -3.14 -0.62
CA LEU A 100 23.79 -2.54 -1.48
C LEU A 100 25.21 -2.84 -1.01
N ASP A 101 25.40 -2.79 0.32
CA ASP A 101 26.72 -2.95 0.94
C ASP A 101 26.57 -3.50 2.36
N ALA A 102 27.61 -4.12 2.86
CA ALA A 102 27.69 -4.63 4.22
C ALA A 102 29.14 -4.64 4.69
N GLU A 103 29.32 -4.38 5.98
CA GLU A 103 30.62 -4.41 6.63
C GLU A 103 30.60 -5.46 7.76
N THR A 104 31.58 -6.34 7.73
CA THR A 104 31.76 -7.43 8.70
C THR A 104 33.06 -7.27 9.47
N THR A 105 33.05 -7.71 10.72
CA THR A 105 34.24 -7.88 11.57
C THR A 105 34.19 -9.24 12.24
N GLU A 106 35.20 -9.56 13.07
CA GLU A 106 35.20 -10.77 13.89
C GLU A 106 34.05 -10.82 14.90
N GLU A 107 33.45 -9.67 15.23
CA GLU A 107 32.31 -9.53 16.14
C GLU A 107 30.95 -9.64 15.42
N SER A 108 30.96 -9.88 14.12
CA SER A 108 29.74 -9.97 13.33
C SER A 108 29.06 -11.33 13.48
N THR A 109 27.75 -11.30 13.71
CA THR A 109 26.91 -12.49 13.85
C THR A 109 25.62 -12.30 13.05
N PRO A 110 24.88 -13.37 12.75
CA PRO A 110 23.55 -13.25 12.17
C PRO A 110 22.62 -12.32 12.95
N MET A 111 22.67 -12.36 14.29
CA MET A 111 21.89 -11.48 15.17
C MET A 111 22.26 -10.00 14.98
N ALA A 112 23.56 -9.68 14.89
CA ALA A 112 24.03 -8.33 14.65
C ALA A 112 23.50 -7.77 13.32
N PHE A 113 23.51 -8.58 12.26
CA PHE A 113 22.96 -8.21 10.96
C PHE A 113 21.44 -8.08 10.98
N SER A 114 20.71 -8.90 11.71
CA SER A 114 19.27 -8.73 11.93
C SER A 114 18.95 -7.39 12.58
N ILE A 115 19.69 -7.01 13.61
CA ILE A 115 19.50 -5.73 14.29
C ILE A 115 19.77 -4.56 13.34
N ALA A 116 20.92 -4.58 12.64
CA ALA A 116 21.30 -3.52 11.71
C ALA A 116 20.28 -3.38 10.55
N ALA A 117 19.83 -4.50 10.00
CA ALA A 117 18.84 -4.54 8.93
C ALA A 117 17.47 -4.02 9.38
N GLY A 118 17.03 -4.38 10.58
CA GLY A 118 15.78 -3.91 11.16
C GLY A 118 15.76 -2.39 11.35
N GLU A 119 16.81 -1.83 11.91
CA GLU A 119 16.96 -0.39 12.09
C GLU A 119 17.04 0.35 10.76
N ALA A 120 17.78 -0.18 9.79
CA ALA A 120 17.86 0.38 8.44
C ALA A 120 16.51 0.38 7.73
N PHE A 121 15.75 -0.70 7.84
CA PHE A 121 14.42 -0.80 7.26
C PHE A 121 13.44 0.23 7.83
N GLU A 122 13.37 0.35 9.14
CA GLU A 122 12.52 1.33 9.83
C GLU A 122 12.87 2.77 9.43
N GLU A 123 14.15 3.09 9.39
CA GLU A 123 14.62 4.40 8.95
C GLU A 123 14.28 4.67 7.49
N ALA A 124 14.49 3.70 6.60
CA ALA A 124 14.14 3.82 5.19
C ALA A 124 12.65 4.04 5.00
N LEU A 125 11.82 3.27 5.70
CA LEU A 125 10.36 3.38 5.61
C LEU A 125 9.89 4.77 6.02
N SER A 126 10.48 5.37 7.06
CA SER A 126 10.13 6.71 7.51
C SER A 126 10.58 7.81 6.53
N LYS A 127 11.72 7.62 5.86
CA LYS A 127 12.32 8.63 4.96
C LYS A 127 11.87 8.53 3.51
N ALA A 128 11.27 7.41 3.11
CA ALA A 128 10.87 7.14 1.73
C ALA A 128 9.51 7.73 1.34
N SER A 129 9.00 8.70 2.09
CA SER A 129 7.68 9.31 1.88
C SER A 129 6.56 8.27 1.90
N PRO A 130 6.19 7.75 3.08
CA PRO A 130 5.11 6.78 3.19
C PRO A 130 3.79 7.28 2.59
N LEU A 131 3.11 6.43 1.83
CA LEU A 131 1.85 6.72 1.18
C LEU A 131 0.80 5.68 1.55
N LEU A 132 -0.42 6.14 1.83
CA LEU A 132 -1.58 5.28 1.95
C LEU A 132 -2.12 4.96 0.57
N LEU A 133 -2.39 3.69 0.30
CA LEU A 133 -3.05 3.22 -0.90
C LEU A 133 -4.48 2.82 -0.59
N GLU A 134 -5.41 3.27 -1.41
CA GLU A 134 -6.82 2.89 -1.33
C GLU A 134 -7.23 2.05 -2.54
N PRO A 135 -8.14 1.08 -2.35
CA PRO A 135 -8.67 0.31 -3.46
C PRO A 135 -9.58 1.18 -4.33
N ILE A 136 -9.34 1.13 -5.64
CA ILE A 136 -10.14 1.77 -6.67
C ILE A 136 -10.98 0.72 -7.37
N MET A 137 -12.26 0.99 -7.53
CA MET A 137 -13.22 0.13 -8.20
C MET A 137 -13.56 0.67 -9.58
N LYS A 138 -13.71 -0.24 -10.53
CA LYS A 138 -14.28 0.08 -11.83
C LYS A 138 -15.79 -0.12 -11.75
N LEU A 139 -16.55 0.94 -12.00
CA LEU A 139 -18.00 0.94 -12.07
C LEU A 139 -18.46 0.89 -13.52
N THR A 140 -19.44 0.05 -13.81
CA THR A 140 -20.17 0.07 -15.07
C THR A 140 -21.63 0.33 -14.74
N ILE A 141 -22.16 1.49 -15.14
CA ILE A 141 -23.51 1.94 -14.83
C ILE A 141 -24.31 1.97 -16.14
N THR A 142 -25.43 1.32 -16.16
CA THR A 142 -26.38 1.37 -17.30
C THR A 142 -27.66 2.07 -16.83
N THR A 143 -28.00 3.18 -17.45
CA THR A 143 -29.13 4.02 -17.06
C THR A 143 -29.89 4.55 -18.29
N PRO A 144 -31.21 4.80 -18.19
CA PRO A 144 -31.88 5.66 -19.16
C PRO A 144 -31.17 7.02 -19.27
N GLU A 145 -31.11 7.57 -20.48
CA GLU A 145 -30.40 8.81 -20.77
C GLU A 145 -30.90 9.99 -19.91
N ASP A 146 -32.17 10.02 -19.58
CA ASP A 146 -32.79 11.05 -18.75
C ASP A 146 -32.14 11.23 -17.37
N TYR A 147 -31.52 10.19 -16.82
CA TYR A 147 -30.88 10.20 -15.51
C TYR A 147 -29.36 10.42 -15.56
N TYR A 148 -28.78 10.54 -16.72
CA TYR A 148 -27.33 10.67 -16.91
C TYR A 148 -26.73 11.80 -16.09
N GLY A 149 -27.32 13.00 -16.13
CA GLY A 149 -26.81 14.17 -15.40
C GLY A 149 -26.79 13.97 -13.90
N GLU A 150 -27.76 13.27 -13.33
CA GLU A 150 -27.81 12.98 -11.89
C GLU A 150 -26.72 12.00 -11.47
N PHE A 151 -26.42 11.00 -12.29
CA PHE A 151 -25.32 10.09 -12.05
C PHE A 151 -23.96 10.79 -12.13
N VAL A 152 -23.78 11.68 -13.09
CA VAL A 152 -22.53 12.47 -13.19
C VAL A 152 -22.32 13.31 -11.94
N GLY A 153 -23.37 13.98 -11.44
CA GLY A 153 -23.31 14.75 -10.21
C GLY A 153 -22.99 13.91 -8.97
N ASP A 154 -23.63 12.76 -8.82
CA ASP A 154 -23.38 11.84 -7.72
C ASP A 154 -21.94 11.27 -7.76
N LEU A 155 -21.48 10.84 -8.93
CA LEU A 155 -20.13 10.33 -9.11
C LEU A 155 -19.06 11.37 -8.77
N ALA A 156 -19.29 12.65 -9.12
CA ALA A 156 -18.38 13.73 -8.77
C ALA A 156 -18.22 13.90 -7.25
N GLN A 157 -19.31 13.75 -6.50
CA GLN A 157 -19.28 13.78 -5.03
C GLN A 157 -18.55 12.61 -4.41
N ARG A 158 -18.43 11.49 -5.13
CA ARG A 158 -17.75 10.26 -4.69
C ARG A 158 -16.29 10.18 -5.15
N ARG A 159 -15.69 11.27 -5.56
CA ARG A 159 -14.33 11.30 -6.12
C ARG A 159 -14.14 10.35 -7.31
N ALA A 160 -15.22 10.01 -7.99
CA ALA A 160 -15.16 9.13 -9.14
C ALA A 160 -14.66 9.88 -10.38
N GLN A 161 -13.91 9.17 -11.21
CA GLN A 161 -13.43 9.64 -12.49
C GLN A 161 -14.16 8.90 -13.61
N ILE A 162 -14.92 9.63 -14.44
CA ILE A 162 -15.59 9.03 -15.59
C ILE A 162 -14.55 8.76 -16.67
N VAL A 163 -14.46 7.50 -17.08
CA VAL A 163 -13.53 7.02 -18.12
C VAL A 163 -14.15 7.11 -19.48
N SER A 164 -15.41 6.68 -19.62
CA SER A 164 -16.14 6.72 -20.88
C SER A 164 -17.64 6.77 -20.66
N THR A 165 -18.34 7.29 -21.65
CA THR A 165 -19.80 7.32 -21.70
C THR A 165 -20.21 6.93 -23.12
N ASP A 166 -21.14 6.01 -23.24
CA ASP A 166 -21.70 5.58 -24.52
C ASP A 166 -23.22 5.52 -24.43
N THR A 167 -23.89 6.15 -25.37
CA THR A 167 -25.36 6.17 -25.44
C THR A 167 -25.83 5.43 -26.67
N HIS A 168 -26.69 4.46 -26.47
CA HIS A 168 -27.31 3.68 -27.52
C HIS A 168 -28.80 3.48 -27.23
N LEU A 169 -29.67 3.92 -28.15
CA LEU A 169 -31.11 3.77 -28.04
C LEU A 169 -31.69 4.18 -26.66
N GLU A 170 -31.54 5.43 -26.25
CA GLU A 170 -32.04 5.99 -24.98
C GLU A 170 -31.41 5.38 -23.70
N THR A 171 -30.41 4.51 -23.84
CA THR A 171 -29.67 3.91 -22.75
C THR A 171 -28.24 4.38 -22.76
N THR A 172 -27.77 4.89 -21.62
CA THR A 172 -26.41 5.37 -21.44
C THR A 172 -25.63 4.41 -20.53
N THR A 173 -24.45 4.00 -20.99
CA THR A 173 -23.49 3.23 -20.21
C THR A 173 -22.34 4.14 -19.78
N ILE A 174 -22.13 4.25 -18.47
CA ILE A 174 -21.04 5.03 -17.87
C ILE A 174 -20.02 4.07 -17.31
N ILE A 175 -18.75 4.24 -17.68
CA ILE A 175 -17.63 3.56 -17.05
C ILE A 175 -16.89 4.60 -16.22
N ALA A 176 -16.74 4.33 -14.92
CA ALA A 176 -16.07 5.24 -14.00
C ALA A 176 -15.19 4.46 -13.02
N ASN A 177 -14.12 5.11 -12.56
CA ASN A 177 -13.25 4.61 -11.52
C ASN A 177 -13.51 5.39 -10.24
N ALA A 178 -13.76 4.71 -9.13
CA ALA A 178 -14.08 5.34 -7.87
C ALA A 178 -13.41 4.64 -6.68
N PRO A 179 -12.98 5.39 -5.65
CA PRO A 179 -12.47 4.78 -4.42
C PRO A 179 -13.57 3.98 -3.72
N LEU A 180 -13.25 2.78 -3.29
CA LEU A 180 -14.20 1.93 -2.58
C LEU A 180 -14.78 2.61 -1.34
N ALA A 181 -13.97 3.43 -0.64
CA ALA A 181 -14.39 4.18 0.54
C ALA A 181 -15.58 5.12 0.30
N GLU A 182 -15.74 5.60 -0.93
CA GLU A 182 -16.82 6.53 -1.32
C GLU A 182 -18.07 5.81 -1.85
N LEU A 183 -18.06 4.49 -1.91
CA LEU A 183 -19.14 3.70 -2.52
C LEU A 183 -20.11 3.08 -1.51
N PHE A 184 -20.05 3.51 -0.24
CA PHE A 184 -21.03 3.08 0.76
C PHE A 184 -22.42 3.58 0.40
N GLY A 185 -23.37 2.67 0.46
CA GLY A 185 -24.76 2.98 0.15
C GLY A 185 -25.01 3.31 -1.33
N TYR A 186 -24.04 3.05 -2.21
CA TYR A 186 -24.13 3.38 -3.62
C TYR A 186 -25.32 2.68 -4.31
N SER A 187 -25.59 1.41 -3.99
CA SER A 187 -26.74 0.68 -4.55
C SER A 187 -28.07 1.37 -4.23
N SER A 188 -28.22 1.89 -3.03
CA SER A 188 -29.43 2.63 -2.62
C SER A 188 -29.52 3.98 -3.30
N ALA A 189 -28.41 4.72 -3.37
CA ALA A 189 -28.33 6.00 -4.08
C ALA A 189 -28.70 5.84 -5.56
N MET A 190 -28.16 4.82 -6.21
CA MET A 190 -28.40 4.52 -7.61
C MET A 190 -29.90 4.24 -7.89
N ARG A 191 -30.58 3.50 -7.01
CA ARG A 191 -32.02 3.27 -7.11
C ARG A 191 -32.81 4.57 -6.98
N SER A 192 -32.42 5.42 -6.04
CA SER A 192 -33.06 6.72 -5.85
C SER A 192 -32.88 7.65 -7.05
N LEU A 193 -31.67 7.70 -7.62
CA LEU A 193 -31.33 8.55 -8.76
C LEU A 193 -32.07 8.17 -10.04
N SER A 194 -32.40 6.90 -10.23
CA SER A 194 -32.98 6.35 -11.46
C SER A 194 -34.39 5.80 -11.30
N GLN A 195 -35.01 6.01 -10.15
CA GLN A 195 -36.31 5.38 -9.83
C GLN A 195 -36.30 3.85 -10.05
N GLY A 196 -35.18 3.22 -9.73
CA GLY A 196 -34.99 1.79 -9.86
C GLY A 196 -34.69 1.30 -11.27
N ARG A 197 -34.48 2.17 -12.26
CA ARG A 197 -34.30 1.81 -13.67
C ARG A 197 -32.84 1.56 -14.07
N ALA A 198 -31.87 2.02 -13.29
CA ALA A 198 -30.45 1.80 -13.57
C ALA A 198 -29.95 0.50 -12.97
N GLY A 199 -28.97 -0.11 -13.65
CA GLY A 199 -28.19 -1.23 -13.16
C GLY A 199 -26.72 -0.85 -13.05
N SER A 200 -25.98 -1.54 -12.20
CA SER A 200 -24.53 -1.37 -12.10
C SER A 200 -23.81 -2.65 -11.78
N SER A 201 -22.55 -2.71 -12.20
CA SER A 201 -21.59 -3.70 -11.76
C SER A 201 -20.34 -2.98 -11.23
N MET A 202 -19.63 -3.63 -10.32
CA MET A 202 -18.44 -3.10 -9.68
C MET A 202 -17.41 -4.20 -9.58
N GLU A 203 -16.19 -3.90 -10.02
CA GLU A 203 -15.06 -4.83 -9.95
C GLU A 203 -13.80 -4.12 -9.45
N PRO A 204 -12.91 -4.82 -8.72
CA PRO A 204 -11.62 -4.26 -8.33
C PRO A 204 -10.81 -3.86 -9.57
N LEU A 205 -10.17 -2.69 -9.54
CA LEU A 205 -9.31 -2.21 -10.62
C LEU A 205 -7.85 -2.16 -10.19
N GLU A 206 -7.54 -1.36 -9.19
CA GLU A 206 -6.18 -1.10 -8.74
C GLU A 206 -6.16 -0.53 -7.32
N TYR A 207 -4.96 -0.38 -6.77
CA TYR A 207 -4.69 0.47 -5.61
C TYR A 207 -4.04 1.77 -6.07
N ALA A 208 -4.50 2.89 -5.55
CA ALA A 208 -3.97 4.20 -5.87
C ALA A 208 -3.75 5.03 -4.60
N PRO A 209 -2.86 6.05 -4.63
CA PRO A 209 -2.64 6.92 -3.48
C PRO A 209 -3.95 7.56 -3.01
N ALA A 210 -4.23 7.42 -1.71
CA ALA A 210 -5.35 8.09 -1.06
C ALA A 210 -5.04 9.57 -0.83
N PRO A 211 -6.06 10.45 -0.75
CA PRO A 211 -5.87 11.83 -0.37
C PRO A 211 -5.23 11.98 1.02
N ALA A 212 -4.53 13.09 1.24
CA ALA A 212 -3.79 13.33 2.48
C ALA A 212 -4.69 13.34 3.73
N ASP A 213 -5.90 13.85 3.64
CA ASP A 213 -6.88 13.85 4.72
C ASP A 213 -7.30 12.43 5.14
N VAL A 214 -7.42 11.52 4.19
CA VAL A 214 -7.70 10.10 4.46
C VAL A 214 -6.53 9.47 5.21
N ALA A 215 -5.29 9.69 4.74
CA ALA A 215 -4.09 9.20 5.42
C ALA A 215 -3.93 9.77 6.83
N GLN A 216 -4.19 11.05 7.02
CA GLN A 216 -4.11 11.73 8.33
C GLN A 216 -5.10 11.16 9.34
N SER A 217 -6.23 10.62 8.89
CA SER A 217 -7.23 10.02 9.79
C SER A 217 -6.72 8.76 10.52
N PHE A 218 -5.64 8.17 10.05
CA PHE A 218 -4.98 7.00 10.65
C PHE A 218 -3.71 7.36 11.42
N ALA A 219 -3.18 8.57 11.27
CA ALA A 219 -2.04 9.04 12.05
C ALA A 219 -2.47 9.26 13.52
N LEU A 220 -1.83 8.55 14.45
CA LEU A 220 -2.05 8.68 15.90
C LEU A 220 -1.30 9.89 16.46
#